data_0bfed9283185150016457836cf5a65b5
#
_entry.id   0bfed9283185150016457836cf5a65b5
#
_cell.length_a   1.000
_cell.length_b   1.000
_cell.length_c   1.000
_cell.angle_alpha   90.00
_cell.angle_beta   90.00
_cell.angle_gamma   90.00
#
_symmetry.space_group_name_H-M   'P 1'
#
loop_
_entity.id
_entity.type
_entity.pdbx_description
1 polymer ?
#
loop_
_entity_poly.entity_id
_entity_poly.type
_entity_poly.pdbx_seq_one_letter_code
_entity_poly.pdbx_strand_id
1 'polypeptide(L)'
;MSAAAGGWWRGKSTPAKIETYTRWSFHFFAVVEVAAIGLPVLAQAGADVAGWMTAMVVGHALLCAVTASRALDWTRGRREQPVRLLWVLGAATCVLAVVALALRRHGGPDDGTENAAGTVFAMILAFGAGTMALGVRNRRRVAAQTTGFAFGAAVLSLPLGVPGPEAVVTACVVLLSGSFLAATSIFSVWLLNAVYELDEARETRARLAVAEERLRFGRDLHDVLGRNLAVIALKSELAVQLARRERPEAVEQMIEVQRIAQESQREVRDVVRGYREADLSAELAGAQGVLTAAGISCELSGDTAGLPAEVQSALGWVVREATTNVLRHGDASRCSVGLRVREGQVVLTVENDGVAVRGSGPGQERGGSGGSGLAGLRERLAVVDGALEAGPAGPDGFRVVASVPLSGRTADAKVSGVTS
;
A
#
# COMPACT_ATOMS: atom_id res chain seq x y z
N MET A 1 19.26 2.53 23.56
CA MET A 1 18.69 3.71 22.86
C MET A 1 18.54 3.55 21.32
N SER A 2 18.46 2.34 20.73
CA SER A 2 18.42 2.17 19.26
C SER A 2 17.08 1.73 18.66
N ALA A 3 16.02 1.51 19.45
CA ALA A 3 14.73 1.02 18.95
C ALA A 3 13.77 2.13 18.44
N ALA A 4 13.97 3.39 18.81
CA ALA A 4 13.05 4.48 18.45
C ALA A 4 13.24 5.01 17.02
N ALA A 5 14.43 4.91 16.42
CA ALA A 5 14.71 5.44 15.08
C ALA A 5 14.11 4.62 13.94
N GLY A 6 13.83 3.34 14.14
CA GLY A 6 13.25 2.45 13.12
C GLY A 6 11.75 2.54 12.94
N GLY A 7 11.00 2.99 13.96
CA GLY A 7 9.53 3.05 13.96
C GLY A 7 8.98 4.13 13.03
N TRP A 8 9.61 5.31 13.01
CA TRP A 8 9.20 6.45 12.18
C TRP A 8 9.24 6.15 10.67
N TRP A 9 10.23 5.36 10.21
CA TRP A 9 10.37 5.00 8.79
C TRP A 9 9.44 3.85 8.38
N ARG A 10 9.24 2.87 9.27
CA ARG A 10 8.42 1.67 8.98
C ARG A 10 6.93 1.99 8.80
N GLY A 11 6.40 2.98 9.52
CA GLY A 11 4.99 3.39 9.45
C GLY A 11 4.60 4.25 8.24
N LYS A 12 5.56 4.68 7.38
CA LYS A 12 5.27 5.50 6.21
C LYS A 12 4.88 4.65 5.01
N SER A 13 3.91 5.15 4.21
CA SER A 13 3.61 4.60 2.89
C SER A 13 4.81 4.75 1.93
N THR A 14 4.85 3.95 0.87
CA THR A 14 5.92 4.01 -0.14
C THR A 14 6.09 5.41 -0.74
N PRO A 15 5.02 6.12 -1.17
CA PRO A 15 5.13 7.50 -1.64
C PRO A 15 5.72 8.45 -0.59
N ALA A 16 5.30 8.34 0.68
CA ALA A 16 5.81 9.18 1.77
C ALA A 16 7.30 8.94 2.07
N LYS A 17 7.79 7.70 1.89
CA LYS A 17 9.22 7.37 1.99
C LYS A 17 10.02 8.05 0.87
N ILE A 18 9.54 7.98 -0.37
CA ILE A 18 10.21 8.60 -1.53
C ILE A 18 10.18 10.12 -1.40
N GLU A 19 9.07 10.72 -0.97
CA GLU A 19 9.03 12.16 -0.69
C GLU A 19 10.04 12.58 0.37
N THR A 20 10.13 11.83 1.45
CA THR A 20 11.11 12.09 2.51
C THR A 20 12.54 12.00 1.97
N TYR A 21 12.86 10.96 1.20
CA TYR A 21 14.16 10.78 0.55
C TYR A 21 14.47 11.96 -0.38
N THR A 22 13.53 12.34 -1.26
CA THR A 22 13.70 13.46 -2.19
C THR A 22 13.98 14.76 -1.44
N ARG A 23 13.23 15.06 -0.37
CA ARG A 23 13.43 16.26 0.45
C ARG A 23 14.82 16.30 1.09
N TRP A 24 15.25 15.18 1.67
CA TRP A 24 16.58 15.05 2.26
C TRP A 24 17.70 15.14 1.21
N SER A 25 17.50 14.62 -0.01
CA SER A 25 18.45 14.76 -1.11
C SER A 25 18.71 16.22 -1.46
N PHE A 26 17.67 17.08 -1.48
CA PHE A 26 17.85 18.51 -1.72
C PHE A 26 18.52 19.24 -0.56
N HIS A 27 18.28 18.85 0.67
CA HIS A 27 19.06 19.35 1.81
C HIS A 27 20.52 18.91 1.74
N PHE A 28 20.76 17.70 1.27
CA PHE A 28 22.12 17.17 1.06
C PHE A 28 22.84 17.94 -0.05
N PHE A 29 22.17 18.41 -1.10
CA PHE A 29 22.78 19.28 -2.10
C PHE A 29 23.28 20.60 -1.51
N ALA A 30 22.57 21.17 -0.54
CA ALA A 30 23.08 22.34 0.18
C ALA A 30 24.37 22.05 0.98
N VAL A 31 24.45 20.85 1.58
CA VAL A 31 25.69 20.40 2.24
C VAL A 31 26.82 20.19 1.22
N VAL A 32 26.50 19.60 0.06
CA VAL A 32 27.46 19.41 -1.04
C VAL A 32 27.94 20.78 -1.57
N GLU A 33 27.08 21.77 -1.68
CA GLU A 33 27.45 23.13 -2.08
C GLU A 33 28.49 23.70 -1.12
N VAL A 34 28.23 23.65 0.19
CA VAL A 34 29.18 24.13 1.21
C VAL A 34 30.49 23.34 1.19
N ALA A 35 30.44 22.02 1.02
CA ALA A 35 31.64 21.18 0.99
C ALA A 35 32.44 21.41 -0.30
N ALA A 36 31.81 21.41 -1.47
CA ALA A 36 32.47 21.52 -2.77
C ALA A 36 33.07 22.92 -3.01
N ILE A 37 32.51 23.96 -2.39
CA ILE A 37 32.99 25.33 -2.54
C ILE A 37 33.79 25.76 -1.30
N GLY A 38 33.24 25.55 -0.11
CA GLY A 38 33.84 26.06 1.15
C GLY A 38 35.18 25.42 1.48
N LEU A 39 35.37 24.08 1.26
CA LEU A 39 36.64 23.43 1.55
C LEU A 39 37.78 23.95 0.65
N PRO A 40 37.63 24.06 -0.68
CA PRO A 40 38.65 24.70 -1.53
C PRO A 40 38.93 26.15 -1.14
N VAL A 41 37.91 26.92 -0.77
CA VAL A 41 38.07 28.32 -0.32
C VAL A 41 38.92 28.39 0.94
N LEU A 42 38.65 27.55 1.95
CA LEU A 42 39.41 27.51 3.19
C LEU A 42 40.88 27.05 2.98
N ALA A 43 41.11 26.21 1.95
CA ALA A 43 42.44 25.69 1.65
C ALA A 43 43.30 26.66 0.83
N GLN A 44 42.71 27.54 0.05
CA GLN A 44 43.42 28.32 -0.97
C GLN A 44 43.42 29.83 -0.70
N ALA A 45 42.37 30.37 -0.05
CA ALA A 45 42.29 31.80 0.23
C ALA A 45 42.90 32.17 1.57
N GLY A 46 43.41 33.41 1.69
CA GLY A 46 43.88 33.99 2.96
C GLY A 46 42.77 33.99 4.03
N ALA A 47 43.16 33.80 5.30
CA ALA A 47 42.22 33.51 6.40
C ALA A 47 41.02 34.49 6.50
N ASP A 48 41.25 35.76 6.36
CA ASP A 48 40.20 36.80 6.46
C ASP A 48 39.21 36.70 5.30
N VAL A 49 39.71 36.48 4.07
CA VAL A 49 38.88 36.37 2.85
C VAL A 49 38.14 35.02 2.84
N ALA A 50 38.83 33.96 3.25
CA ALA A 50 38.22 32.59 3.34
C ALA A 50 36.99 32.56 4.26
N GLY A 51 37.05 33.27 5.41
CA GLY A 51 35.92 33.34 6.34
C GLY A 51 34.68 34.00 5.71
N TRP A 52 34.85 35.13 5.03
CA TRP A 52 33.75 35.83 4.36
C TRP A 52 33.17 35.04 3.18
N MET A 53 34.03 34.47 2.33
CA MET A 53 33.57 33.63 1.21
C MET A 53 32.82 32.40 1.67
N THR A 54 33.30 31.76 2.73
CA THR A 54 32.59 30.61 3.31
C THR A 54 31.24 31.02 3.89
N ALA A 55 31.15 32.14 4.59
CA ALA A 55 29.88 32.66 5.11
C ALA A 55 28.87 32.95 3.98
N MET A 56 29.33 33.52 2.85
CA MET A 56 28.51 33.75 1.66
C MET A 56 27.95 32.44 1.09
N VAL A 57 28.80 31.42 0.95
CA VAL A 57 28.41 30.08 0.45
C VAL A 57 27.40 29.40 1.39
N VAL A 58 27.62 29.45 2.69
CA VAL A 58 26.69 28.92 3.69
C VAL A 58 25.34 29.64 3.62
N GLY A 59 25.34 30.98 3.55
CA GLY A 59 24.11 31.76 3.41
C GLY A 59 23.33 31.39 2.14
N HIS A 60 24.02 31.24 1.00
CA HIS A 60 23.41 30.80 -0.27
C HIS A 60 22.86 29.40 -0.18
N ALA A 61 23.61 28.44 0.36
CA ALA A 61 23.18 27.04 0.52
C ALA A 61 21.93 26.92 1.43
N LEU A 62 21.87 27.72 2.52
CA LEU A 62 20.67 27.79 3.36
C LEU A 62 19.46 28.31 2.59
N LEU A 63 19.66 29.35 1.78
CA LEU A 63 18.61 29.91 0.94
C LEU A 63 18.14 28.89 -0.13
N CYS A 64 19.07 28.16 -0.74
CA CYS A 64 18.77 27.04 -1.64
C CYS A 64 17.95 25.95 -0.93
N ALA A 65 18.34 25.52 0.28
CA ALA A 65 17.63 24.51 1.04
C ALA A 65 16.19 24.92 1.39
N VAL A 66 16.00 26.16 1.83
CA VAL A 66 14.66 26.72 2.12
C VAL A 66 13.82 26.79 0.85
N THR A 67 14.41 27.29 -0.26
CA THR A 67 13.72 27.40 -1.56
C THR A 67 13.32 26.02 -2.07
N ALA A 68 14.21 25.04 -2.01
CA ALA A 68 13.92 23.66 -2.42
C ALA A 68 12.76 23.07 -1.62
N SER A 69 12.76 23.22 -0.29
CA SER A 69 11.67 22.74 0.56
C SER A 69 10.33 23.35 0.19
N ARG A 70 10.27 24.67 -0.05
CA ARG A 70 9.05 25.37 -0.43
C ARG A 70 8.58 25.01 -1.85
N ALA A 71 9.52 24.85 -2.78
CA ALA A 71 9.23 24.43 -4.14
C ALA A 71 8.68 22.99 -4.19
N LEU A 72 9.20 22.05 -3.36
CA LEU A 72 8.65 20.71 -3.23
C LEU A 72 7.24 20.72 -2.65
N ASP A 73 6.94 21.56 -1.64
CA ASP A 73 5.58 21.68 -1.12
C ASP A 73 4.60 22.20 -2.19
N TRP A 74 5.05 23.14 -3.04
CA TRP A 74 4.27 23.62 -4.18
C TRP A 74 4.02 22.55 -5.24
N THR A 75 5.02 21.76 -5.61
CA THR A 75 4.85 20.69 -6.60
C THR A 75 3.84 19.64 -6.13
N ARG A 76 3.65 19.51 -4.82
CA ARG A 76 2.65 18.63 -4.18
C ARG A 76 1.29 19.30 -3.95
N GLY A 77 1.10 20.53 -4.41
CA GLY A 77 -0.14 21.28 -4.21
C GLY A 77 -0.44 21.67 -2.75
N ARG A 78 0.53 21.49 -1.84
CA ARG A 78 0.36 21.85 -0.42
C ARG A 78 0.50 23.34 -0.15
N ARG A 79 1.15 24.07 -1.06
CA ARG A 79 1.40 25.51 -0.98
C ARG A 79 1.34 26.16 -2.35
N GLU A 80 1.19 27.48 -2.36
CA GLU A 80 1.34 28.28 -3.57
C GLU A 80 2.79 28.33 -4.03
N GLN A 81 2.98 28.66 -5.32
CA GLN A 81 4.31 28.81 -5.91
C GLN A 81 5.13 29.84 -5.13
N PRO A 82 6.35 29.53 -4.68
CA PRO A 82 7.17 30.44 -3.87
C PRO A 82 7.87 31.50 -4.74
N VAL A 83 7.11 32.28 -5.52
CA VAL A 83 7.62 33.21 -6.50
C VAL A 83 8.56 34.24 -5.87
N ARG A 84 8.19 34.80 -4.70
CA ARG A 84 9.04 35.78 -3.97
C ARG A 84 10.37 35.15 -3.57
N LEU A 85 10.36 33.94 -3.09
CA LEU A 85 11.57 33.24 -2.66
C LEU A 85 12.49 32.92 -3.85
N LEU A 86 11.91 32.57 -5.02
CA LEU A 86 12.66 32.34 -6.26
C LEU A 86 13.36 33.65 -6.71
N TRP A 87 12.68 34.79 -6.64
CA TRP A 87 13.29 36.09 -6.94
C TRP A 87 14.39 36.47 -5.94
N VAL A 88 14.17 36.19 -4.64
CA VAL A 88 15.20 36.44 -3.62
C VAL A 88 16.41 35.54 -3.86
N LEU A 89 16.21 34.25 -4.17
CA LEU A 89 17.32 33.34 -4.51
C LEU A 89 18.06 33.81 -5.76
N GLY A 90 17.35 34.18 -6.84
CA GLY A 90 17.97 34.66 -8.05
C GLY A 90 18.77 35.93 -7.84
N ALA A 91 18.22 36.90 -7.13
CA ALA A 91 18.91 38.15 -6.78
C ALA A 91 20.14 37.90 -5.89
N ALA A 92 20.01 37.05 -4.84
CA ALA A 92 21.12 36.70 -3.98
C ALA A 92 22.24 35.98 -4.76
N THR A 93 21.89 35.02 -5.62
CA THR A 93 22.83 34.31 -6.50
C THR A 93 23.61 35.33 -7.38
N CYS A 94 22.92 36.29 -8.02
CA CYS A 94 23.58 37.29 -8.86
C CYS A 94 24.48 38.23 -8.02
N VAL A 95 24.00 38.70 -6.88
CA VAL A 95 24.80 39.59 -5.99
C VAL A 95 26.06 38.88 -5.50
N LEU A 96 25.92 37.64 -4.99
CA LEU A 96 27.03 36.86 -4.48
C LEU A 96 28.05 36.52 -5.59
N ALA A 97 27.55 36.23 -6.80
CA ALA A 97 28.41 36.05 -7.98
C ALA A 97 29.23 37.29 -8.31
N VAL A 98 28.60 38.50 -8.32
CA VAL A 98 29.31 39.76 -8.55
C VAL A 98 30.34 40.03 -7.44
N VAL A 99 30.01 39.79 -6.19
CA VAL A 99 30.94 39.92 -5.05
C VAL A 99 32.12 38.95 -5.21
N ALA A 100 31.88 37.71 -5.52
CA ALA A 100 32.96 36.73 -5.76
C ALA A 100 33.89 37.17 -6.89
N LEU A 101 33.32 37.67 -7.99
CA LEU A 101 34.11 38.16 -9.12
C LEU A 101 34.88 39.45 -8.81
N ALA A 102 34.32 40.33 -7.96
CA ALA A 102 35.02 41.51 -7.46
C ALA A 102 36.19 41.13 -6.54
N LEU A 103 36.00 40.12 -5.67
CA LEU A 103 37.07 39.58 -4.85
C LEU A 103 38.18 38.94 -5.68
N ARG A 104 37.84 38.27 -6.78
CA ARG A 104 38.80 37.72 -7.74
C ARG A 104 39.71 38.83 -8.30
N ARG A 105 39.16 40.00 -8.60
CA ARG A 105 39.90 41.11 -9.18
C ARG A 105 40.71 41.93 -8.19
N HIS A 106 40.19 42.12 -6.97
CA HIS A 106 40.75 43.04 -5.96
C HIS A 106 41.31 42.38 -4.73
N GLY A 107 41.25 41.02 -4.62
CA GLY A 107 41.64 40.25 -3.44
C GLY A 107 43.12 40.12 -3.17
N GLY A 108 43.98 40.84 -3.91
CA GLY A 108 45.42 40.80 -3.77
C GLY A 108 46.12 39.87 -4.81
N PRO A 109 47.44 39.87 -4.87
CA PRO A 109 48.24 39.08 -5.83
C PRO A 109 48.36 37.59 -5.46
N ASP A 110 47.49 37.07 -4.64
CA ASP A 110 47.49 35.66 -4.22
C ASP A 110 46.68 34.80 -5.16
N ASP A 111 47.36 33.98 -5.94
CA ASP A 111 46.77 33.02 -6.90
C ASP A 111 45.71 32.11 -6.25
N GLY A 112 45.90 31.79 -4.97
CA GLY A 112 44.94 30.92 -4.23
C GLY A 112 43.59 31.63 -4.05
N THR A 113 43.59 32.88 -3.67
CA THR A 113 42.36 33.70 -3.51
C THR A 113 41.64 33.92 -4.85
N GLU A 114 42.38 34.13 -5.94
CA GLU A 114 41.81 34.26 -7.28
C GLU A 114 41.09 33.00 -7.74
N ASN A 115 41.72 31.86 -7.58
CA ASN A 115 41.14 30.56 -7.95
C ASN A 115 39.91 30.18 -7.08
N ALA A 116 40.00 30.44 -5.77
CA ALA A 116 38.88 30.26 -4.84
C ALA A 116 37.67 31.08 -5.22
N ALA A 117 37.89 32.40 -5.51
CA ALA A 117 36.82 33.29 -5.93
C ALA A 117 36.19 32.90 -7.27
N GLY A 118 36.99 32.44 -8.24
CA GLY A 118 36.50 31.89 -9.49
C GLY A 118 35.61 30.67 -9.31
N THR A 119 36.00 29.75 -8.39
CA THR A 119 35.21 28.60 -8.04
C THR A 119 33.88 29.00 -7.39
N VAL A 120 33.91 29.90 -6.40
CA VAL A 120 32.69 30.41 -5.76
C VAL A 120 31.74 31.03 -6.81
N PHE A 121 32.27 31.85 -7.72
CA PHE A 121 31.50 32.51 -8.79
C PHE A 121 30.76 31.48 -9.65
N ALA A 122 31.47 30.48 -10.18
CA ALA A 122 30.86 29.49 -11.10
C ALA A 122 29.85 28.60 -10.37
N MET A 123 30.18 28.12 -9.19
CA MET A 123 29.36 27.12 -8.48
C MET A 123 28.10 27.74 -7.85
N ILE A 124 28.16 28.95 -7.30
CA ILE A 124 26.97 29.67 -6.80
C ILE A 124 25.93 29.84 -7.93
N LEU A 125 26.38 30.23 -9.12
CA LEU A 125 25.49 30.34 -10.28
C LEU A 125 24.86 29.00 -10.67
N ALA A 126 25.65 27.91 -10.63
CA ALA A 126 25.17 26.58 -10.96
C ALA A 126 24.14 26.05 -9.93
N PHE A 127 24.44 26.14 -8.62
CA PHE A 127 23.52 25.70 -7.57
C PHE A 127 22.24 26.54 -7.52
N GLY A 128 22.38 27.87 -7.68
CA GLY A 128 21.24 28.78 -7.76
C GLY A 128 20.31 28.44 -8.93
N ALA A 129 20.88 28.28 -10.14
CA ALA A 129 20.12 27.91 -11.35
C ALA A 129 19.42 26.54 -11.17
N GLY A 130 20.15 25.53 -10.63
CA GLY A 130 19.61 24.19 -10.39
C GLY A 130 18.47 24.17 -9.38
N THR A 131 18.61 24.92 -8.28
CA THR A 131 17.58 25.00 -7.23
C THR A 131 16.34 25.76 -7.72
N MET A 132 16.52 26.83 -8.47
CA MET A 132 15.39 27.60 -9.04
C MET A 132 14.56 26.75 -10.02
N ALA A 133 15.15 25.74 -10.69
CA ALA A 133 14.45 24.84 -11.58
C ALA A 133 13.31 24.08 -10.91
N LEU A 134 13.39 23.81 -9.59
CA LEU A 134 12.31 23.18 -8.81
C LEU A 134 11.04 24.04 -8.74
N GLY A 135 11.17 25.35 -8.81
CA GLY A 135 10.07 26.30 -8.75
C GLY A 135 9.43 26.59 -10.11
N VAL A 136 9.88 25.97 -11.20
CA VAL A 136 9.44 26.28 -12.58
C VAL A 136 8.96 25.01 -13.28
N ARG A 137 7.66 24.96 -13.69
CA ARG A 137 7.10 23.79 -14.42
C ARG A 137 7.50 23.74 -15.89
N ASN A 138 7.74 24.89 -16.51
CA ASN A 138 8.00 24.96 -17.94
C ASN A 138 9.47 24.71 -18.26
N ARG A 139 9.76 23.56 -18.90
CA ARG A 139 11.11 23.13 -19.28
C ARG A 139 11.85 24.17 -20.15
N ARG A 140 11.13 24.90 -21.04
CA ARG A 140 11.73 25.98 -21.85
C ARG A 140 12.19 27.14 -20.99
N ARG A 141 11.43 27.51 -19.94
CA ARG A 141 11.84 28.54 -18.97
C ARG A 141 13.04 28.11 -18.16
N VAL A 142 13.12 26.86 -17.74
CA VAL A 142 14.29 26.32 -17.03
C VAL A 142 15.53 26.36 -17.96
N ALA A 143 15.42 25.92 -19.22
CA ALA A 143 16.51 26.01 -20.17
C ALA A 143 16.95 27.47 -20.41
N ALA A 144 16.00 28.38 -20.63
CA ALA A 144 16.31 29.81 -20.79
C ALA A 144 16.99 30.39 -19.54
N GLN A 145 16.57 29.98 -18.33
CA GLN A 145 17.17 30.41 -17.07
C GLN A 145 18.62 29.91 -16.94
N THR A 146 18.89 28.63 -17.14
CA THR A 146 20.25 28.05 -17.04
C THR A 146 21.17 28.66 -18.10
N THR A 147 20.69 28.84 -19.33
CA THR A 147 21.43 29.52 -20.38
C THR A 147 21.66 30.99 -20.07
N GLY A 148 20.66 31.66 -19.47
CA GLY A 148 20.78 33.05 -19.02
C GLY A 148 21.86 33.26 -17.94
N PHE A 149 21.93 32.36 -16.95
CA PHE A 149 22.99 32.38 -15.92
C PHE A 149 24.37 32.13 -16.55
N ALA A 150 24.51 31.19 -17.46
CA ALA A 150 25.77 30.91 -18.16
C ALA A 150 26.22 32.10 -19.05
N PHE A 151 25.30 32.68 -19.79
CA PHE A 151 25.58 33.87 -20.62
C PHE A 151 25.93 35.08 -19.75
N GLY A 152 25.17 35.29 -18.67
CA GLY A 152 25.47 36.34 -17.68
C GLY A 152 26.84 36.17 -17.03
N ALA A 153 27.26 34.93 -16.76
CA ALA A 153 28.60 34.64 -16.24
C ALA A 153 29.69 35.08 -17.21
N ALA A 154 29.56 34.76 -18.51
CA ALA A 154 30.52 35.22 -19.52
C ALA A 154 30.55 36.74 -19.65
N VAL A 155 29.37 37.37 -19.76
CA VAL A 155 29.26 38.85 -19.94
C VAL A 155 29.81 39.60 -18.75
N LEU A 156 29.55 39.16 -17.52
CA LEU A 156 30.05 39.80 -16.29
C LEU A 156 31.55 39.63 -16.08
N SER A 157 32.12 38.51 -16.57
CA SER A 157 33.55 38.19 -16.42
C SER A 157 34.46 39.12 -17.22
N LEU A 158 34.04 39.52 -18.44
CA LEU A 158 34.86 40.31 -19.36
C LEU A 158 35.23 41.73 -18.83
N PRO A 159 34.29 42.58 -18.33
CA PRO A 159 34.62 43.94 -17.84
C PRO A 159 35.42 43.89 -16.54
N LEU A 160 35.40 42.73 -15.83
CA LEU A 160 36.13 42.54 -14.59
C LEU A 160 37.52 41.93 -14.83
N GLY A 161 37.97 41.85 -16.08
CA GLY A 161 39.34 41.52 -16.48
C GLY A 161 39.64 40.02 -16.57
N VAL A 162 38.59 39.14 -16.58
CA VAL A 162 38.80 37.73 -16.84
C VAL A 162 39.12 37.51 -18.33
N PRO A 163 40.20 36.75 -18.66
CA PRO A 163 40.54 36.47 -20.07
C PRO A 163 39.39 35.82 -20.81
N GLY A 164 39.18 36.15 -22.07
CA GLY A 164 38.10 35.65 -22.90
C GLY A 164 37.96 34.12 -22.88
N PRO A 165 39.03 33.33 -23.04
CA PRO A 165 38.99 31.88 -22.99
C PRO A 165 38.49 31.37 -21.63
N GLU A 166 38.90 31.96 -20.50
CA GLU A 166 38.48 31.57 -19.15
C GLU A 166 37.01 31.93 -18.91
N ALA A 167 36.55 33.07 -19.41
CA ALA A 167 35.14 33.47 -19.33
C ALA A 167 34.24 32.47 -20.07
N VAL A 168 34.68 31.97 -21.23
CA VAL A 168 33.98 30.90 -21.99
C VAL A 168 33.98 29.57 -21.22
N VAL A 169 35.11 29.16 -20.66
CA VAL A 169 35.21 27.94 -19.85
C VAL A 169 34.26 28.04 -18.63
N THR A 170 34.26 29.16 -17.93
CA THR A 170 33.38 29.41 -16.78
C THR A 170 31.90 29.33 -17.19
N ALA A 171 31.51 29.97 -18.32
CA ALA A 171 30.15 29.88 -18.85
C ALA A 171 29.76 28.42 -19.19
N CYS A 172 30.67 27.64 -19.79
CA CYS A 172 30.45 26.22 -20.06
C CYS A 172 30.27 25.41 -18.75
N VAL A 173 31.09 25.67 -17.75
CA VAL A 173 30.97 25.03 -16.41
C VAL A 173 29.62 25.35 -15.78
N VAL A 174 29.22 26.62 -15.77
CA VAL A 174 27.90 27.05 -15.24
C VAL A 174 26.76 26.42 -16.01
N LEU A 175 26.85 26.39 -17.35
CA LEU A 175 25.82 25.79 -18.19
C LEU A 175 25.70 24.28 -17.94
N LEU A 176 26.79 23.55 -17.93
CA LEU A 176 26.78 22.08 -17.78
C LEU A 176 26.34 21.69 -16.37
N SER A 177 26.96 22.27 -15.33
CA SER A 177 26.62 21.94 -13.94
C SER A 177 25.24 22.44 -13.54
N GLY A 178 24.86 23.64 -13.94
CA GLY A 178 23.51 24.19 -13.72
C GLY A 178 22.43 23.38 -14.43
N SER A 179 22.68 22.97 -15.69
CA SER A 179 21.75 22.10 -16.43
C SER A 179 21.65 20.71 -15.83
N PHE A 180 22.76 20.14 -15.36
CA PHE A 180 22.75 18.85 -14.66
C PHE A 180 21.91 18.90 -13.38
N LEU A 181 22.13 19.93 -12.54
CA LEU A 181 21.34 20.12 -11.31
C LEU A 181 19.86 20.38 -11.61
N ALA A 182 19.56 21.18 -12.64
CA ALA A 182 18.20 21.43 -13.09
C ALA A 182 17.53 20.14 -13.60
N ALA A 183 18.22 19.34 -14.41
CA ALA A 183 17.73 18.06 -14.89
C ALA A 183 17.45 17.08 -13.73
N THR A 184 18.37 17.00 -12.77
CA THR A 184 18.18 16.20 -11.52
C THR A 184 16.96 16.66 -10.74
N SER A 185 16.76 17.98 -10.63
CA SER A 185 15.59 18.57 -9.96
C SER A 185 14.28 18.21 -10.65
N ILE A 186 14.23 18.36 -11.99
CA ILE A 186 13.06 18.00 -12.82
C ILE A 186 12.77 16.50 -12.71
N PHE A 187 13.82 15.67 -12.81
CA PHE A 187 13.67 14.22 -12.70
C PHE A 187 13.15 13.78 -11.34
N SER A 188 13.69 14.36 -10.26
CA SER A 188 13.26 14.05 -8.88
C SER A 188 11.77 14.39 -8.66
N VAL A 189 11.31 15.55 -9.15
CA VAL A 189 9.89 15.93 -9.09
C VAL A 189 9.03 15.01 -9.95
N TRP A 190 9.48 14.70 -11.17
CA TRP A 190 8.78 13.77 -12.04
C TRP A 190 8.63 12.38 -11.40
N LEU A 191 9.72 11.83 -10.85
CA LEU A 191 9.71 10.54 -10.16
C LEU A 191 8.74 10.53 -8.97
N LEU A 192 8.79 11.60 -8.17
CA LEU A 192 7.89 11.76 -7.02
C LEU A 192 6.43 11.75 -7.45
N ASN A 193 6.08 12.52 -8.49
CA ASN A 193 4.71 12.57 -9.01
C ASN A 193 4.29 11.22 -9.59
N ALA A 194 5.14 10.56 -10.38
CA ALA A 194 4.85 9.25 -10.95
C ALA A 194 4.53 8.18 -9.88
N VAL A 195 5.25 8.20 -8.75
CA VAL A 195 4.99 7.27 -7.64
C VAL A 195 3.64 7.54 -6.98
N TYR A 196 3.27 8.81 -6.79
CA TYR A 196 1.96 9.15 -6.22
C TYR A 196 0.81 8.80 -7.18
N GLU A 197 0.96 9.08 -8.47
CA GLU A 197 -0.02 8.71 -9.50
C GLU A 197 -0.21 7.18 -9.57
N LEU A 198 0.89 6.42 -9.45
CA LEU A 198 0.82 4.95 -9.42
C LEU A 198 0.08 4.44 -8.17
N ASP A 199 0.31 5.03 -7.00
CA ASP A 199 -0.35 4.65 -5.76
C ASP A 199 -1.85 4.94 -5.81
N GLU A 200 -2.25 6.12 -6.30
CA GLU A 200 -3.64 6.51 -6.52
C GLU A 200 -4.34 5.60 -7.54
N ALA A 201 -3.64 5.27 -8.65
CA ALA A 201 -4.17 4.35 -9.65
C ALA A 201 -4.38 2.94 -9.08
N ARG A 202 -3.51 2.46 -8.18
CA ARG A 202 -3.68 1.18 -7.49
C ARG A 202 -4.89 1.19 -6.57
N GLU A 203 -5.05 2.24 -5.79
CA GLU A 203 -6.20 2.38 -4.90
C GLU A 203 -7.53 2.45 -5.68
N THR A 204 -7.55 3.20 -6.77
CA THR A 204 -8.72 3.31 -7.65
C THR A 204 -9.06 1.95 -8.29
N ARG A 205 -8.07 1.20 -8.76
CA ARG A 205 -8.27 -0.15 -9.30
C ARG A 205 -8.82 -1.12 -8.25
N ALA A 206 -8.32 -1.06 -7.02
CA ALA A 206 -8.84 -1.89 -5.94
C ALA A 206 -10.31 -1.57 -5.62
N ARG A 207 -10.67 -0.29 -5.57
CA ARG A 207 -12.07 0.14 -5.38
C ARG A 207 -12.98 -0.30 -6.53
N LEU A 208 -12.47 -0.21 -7.77
CA LEU A 208 -13.20 -0.65 -8.96
C LEU A 208 -13.45 -2.15 -8.93
N ALA A 209 -12.44 -2.95 -8.61
CA ALA A 209 -12.57 -4.41 -8.51
C ALA A 209 -13.63 -4.82 -7.48
N VAL A 210 -13.69 -4.14 -6.31
CA VAL A 210 -14.75 -4.37 -5.32
C VAL A 210 -16.13 -3.97 -5.85
N ALA A 211 -16.23 -2.87 -6.60
CA ALA A 211 -17.51 -2.44 -7.18
C ALA A 211 -17.99 -3.40 -8.29
N GLU A 212 -17.09 -3.86 -9.15
CA GLU A 212 -17.38 -4.86 -10.20
C GLU A 212 -17.87 -6.17 -9.59
N GLU A 213 -17.22 -6.63 -8.52
CA GLU A 213 -17.62 -7.83 -7.80
C GLU A 213 -19.02 -7.71 -7.19
N ARG A 214 -19.33 -6.55 -6.58
CA ARG A 214 -20.68 -6.29 -6.08
C ARG A 214 -21.75 -6.28 -7.19
N LEU A 215 -21.41 -5.74 -8.36
CA LEU A 215 -22.31 -5.73 -9.52
C LEU A 215 -22.51 -7.15 -10.08
N ARG A 216 -21.46 -7.95 -10.13
CA ARG A 216 -21.54 -9.37 -10.54
C ARG A 216 -22.46 -10.14 -9.59
N PHE A 217 -22.21 -10.01 -8.28
CA PHE A 217 -23.06 -10.62 -7.25
C PHE A 217 -24.53 -10.22 -7.37
N GLY A 218 -24.82 -8.91 -7.57
CA GLY A 218 -26.19 -8.43 -7.76
C GLY A 218 -26.87 -9.04 -8.99
N ARG A 219 -26.12 -9.27 -10.07
CA ARG A 219 -26.62 -9.91 -11.29
C ARG A 219 -26.90 -11.39 -11.06
N ASP A 220 -25.95 -12.11 -10.47
CA ASP A 220 -26.08 -13.54 -10.17
C ASP A 220 -27.29 -13.82 -9.26
N LEU A 221 -27.48 -12.97 -8.22
CA LEU A 221 -28.67 -13.03 -7.38
C LEU A 221 -29.95 -12.75 -8.15
N HIS A 222 -29.95 -11.76 -9.03
CA HIS A 222 -31.12 -11.41 -9.83
C HIS A 222 -31.52 -12.53 -10.80
N ASP A 223 -30.53 -13.18 -11.40
CA ASP A 223 -30.75 -14.27 -12.34
C ASP A 223 -31.32 -15.54 -11.66
N VAL A 224 -30.81 -15.88 -10.47
CA VAL A 224 -31.32 -17.00 -9.67
C VAL A 224 -32.74 -16.69 -9.18
N LEU A 225 -32.96 -15.54 -8.56
CA LEU A 225 -34.26 -15.14 -8.04
C LEU A 225 -35.30 -14.97 -9.17
N GLY A 226 -34.91 -14.33 -10.28
CA GLY A 226 -35.83 -14.07 -11.40
C GLY A 226 -36.34 -15.36 -12.02
N ARG A 227 -35.46 -16.34 -12.23
CA ARG A 227 -35.84 -17.65 -12.77
C ARG A 227 -36.80 -18.39 -11.85
N ASN A 228 -36.48 -18.50 -10.58
CA ASN A 228 -37.26 -19.24 -9.60
C ASN A 228 -38.64 -18.58 -9.37
N LEU A 229 -38.69 -17.23 -9.28
CA LEU A 229 -39.95 -16.49 -9.15
C LEU A 229 -40.85 -16.64 -10.36
N ALA A 230 -40.30 -16.65 -11.59
CA ALA A 230 -41.07 -16.87 -12.81
C ALA A 230 -41.71 -18.27 -12.82
N VAL A 231 -40.99 -19.32 -12.42
CA VAL A 231 -41.53 -20.68 -12.33
C VAL A 231 -42.59 -20.79 -11.25
N ILE A 232 -42.40 -20.17 -10.08
CA ILE A 232 -43.40 -20.10 -9.01
C ILE A 232 -44.69 -19.43 -9.51
N ALA A 233 -44.57 -18.28 -10.18
CA ALA A 233 -45.73 -17.57 -10.72
C ALA A 233 -46.54 -18.42 -11.72
N LEU A 234 -45.85 -19.06 -12.67
CA LEU A 234 -46.48 -19.93 -13.67
C LEU A 234 -47.17 -21.15 -13.04
N LYS A 235 -46.51 -21.82 -12.09
CA LYS A 235 -47.08 -22.99 -11.40
C LYS A 235 -48.23 -22.62 -10.49
N SER A 236 -48.19 -21.43 -9.85
CA SER A 236 -49.27 -20.91 -9.04
C SER A 236 -50.51 -20.60 -9.90
N GLU A 237 -50.36 -20.03 -11.09
CA GLU A 237 -51.44 -19.77 -12.02
C GLU A 237 -52.06 -21.07 -12.52
N LEU A 238 -51.24 -22.07 -12.86
CA LEU A 238 -51.70 -23.41 -13.23
C LEU A 238 -52.50 -24.05 -12.09
N ALA A 239 -52.00 -24.01 -10.85
CA ALA A 239 -52.72 -24.51 -9.69
C ALA A 239 -54.11 -23.86 -9.50
N VAL A 240 -54.22 -22.55 -9.68
CA VAL A 240 -55.49 -21.83 -9.63
C VAL A 240 -56.45 -22.27 -10.73
N GLN A 241 -55.97 -22.48 -11.95
CA GLN A 241 -56.80 -22.97 -13.08
C GLN A 241 -57.29 -24.39 -12.85
N LEU A 242 -56.43 -25.30 -12.32
CA LEU A 242 -56.80 -26.69 -11.97
C LEU A 242 -57.81 -26.70 -10.82
N ALA A 243 -57.63 -25.88 -9.80
CA ALA A 243 -58.55 -25.78 -8.67
C ALA A 243 -59.96 -25.30 -9.11
N ARG A 244 -60.04 -24.30 -10.02
CA ARG A 244 -61.30 -23.83 -10.59
C ARG A 244 -62.04 -24.90 -11.38
N ARG A 245 -61.31 -25.94 -11.85
CA ARG A 245 -61.87 -27.09 -12.57
C ARG A 245 -62.09 -28.29 -11.68
N GLU A 246 -61.97 -28.13 -10.35
CA GLU A 246 -62.08 -29.17 -9.33
C GLU A 246 -61.14 -30.34 -9.54
N ARG A 247 -59.94 -30.10 -10.11
CA ARG A 247 -58.97 -31.12 -10.43
C ARG A 247 -58.05 -31.33 -9.22
N PRO A 248 -57.83 -32.62 -8.77
CA PRO A 248 -56.99 -32.95 -7.62
C PRO A 248 -55.51 -32.57 -7.84
N GLU A 249 -55.07 -32.49 -9.09
CA GLU A 249 -53.70 -32.12 -9.45
C GLU A 249 -53.32 -30.67 -9.03
N ALA A 250 -54.32 -29.84 -8.66
CA ALA A 250 -54.10 -28.50 -8.13
C ALA A 250 -53.25 -28.51 -6.86
N VAL A 251 -53.47 -29.50 -5.96
CA VAL A 251 -52.73 -29.68 -4.72
C VAL A 251 -51.28 -30.06 -5.01
N GLU A 252 -51.01 -30.91 -5.97
CA GLU A 252 -49.65 -31.30 -6.38
C GLU A 252 -48.84 -30.11 -6.88
N GLN A 253 -49.47 -29.22 -7.69
CA GLN A 253 -48.83 -27.98 -8.16
C GLN A 253 -48.52 -27.01 -6.99
N MET A 254 -49.35 -26.92 -5.98
CA MET A 254 -49.10 -26.09 -4.80
C MET A 254 -47.94 -26.65 -3.92
N ILE A 255 -47.86 -27.99 -3.77
CA ILE A 255 -46.74 -28.63 -3.08
C ILE A 255 -45.45 -28.36 -3.82
N GLU A 256 -45.44 -28.41 -5.14
CA GLU A 256 -44.28 -28.11 -5.96
C GLU A 256 -43.87 -26.66 -5.87
N VAL A 257 -44.80 -25.70 -5.86
CA VAL A 257 -44.53 -24.26 -5.60
C VAL A 257 -43.87 -24.05 -4.25
N GLN A 258 -44.37 -24.74 -3.20
CA GLN A 258 -43.77 -24.65 -1.86
C GLN A 258 -42.35 -25.21 -1.83
N ARG A 259 -42.09 -26.32 -2.52
CA ARG A 259 -40.75 -26.94 -2.64
C ARG A 259 -39.77 -25.99 -3.32
N ILE A 260 -40.13 -25.42 -4.48
CA ILE A 260 -39.30 -24.47 -5.24
C ILE A 260 -39.05 -23.21 -4.42
N ALA A 261 -40.01 -22.68 -3.71
CA ALA A 261 -39.85 -21.50 -2.86
C ALA A 261 -38.86 -21.75 -1.71
N GLN A 262 -38.93 -22.94 -1.07
CA GLN A 262 -37.99 -23.34 -0.02
C GLN A 262 -36.57 -23.55 -0.55
N GLU A 263 -36.44 -24.16 -1.73
CA GLU A 263 -35.16 -24.38 -2.38
C GLU A 263 -34.52 -23.05 -2.81
N SER A 264 -35.28 -22.14 -3.42
CA SER A 264 -34.83 -20.79 -3.76
C SER A 264 -34.36 -19.99 -2.53
N GLN A 265 -35.09 -20.08 -1.40
CA GLN A 265 -34.67 -19.44 -0.16
C GLN A 265 -33.36 -20.02 0.41
N ARG A 266 -33.11 -21.32 0.23
CA ARG A 266 -31.84 -21.94 0.63
C ARG A 266 -30.71 -21.45 -0.28
N GLU A 267 -30.91 -21.50 -1.60
CA GLU A 267 -29.96 -21.07 -2.61
C GLU A 267 -29.52 -19.61 -2.41
N VAL A 268 -30.48 -18.68 -2.18
CA VAL A 268 -30.17 -17.28 -1.85
C VAL A 268 -29.39 -17.16 -0.54
N ARG A 269 -29.77 -17.90 0.49
CA ARG A 269 -29.02 -17.90 1.76
C ARG A 269 -27.60 -18.41 1.59
N ASP A 270 -27.39 -19.42 0.77
CA ASP A 270 -26.06 -19.99 0.53
C ASP A 270 -25.18 -19.03 -0.29
N VAL A 271 -25.76 -18.34 -1.29
CA VAL A 271 -25.07 -17.26 -2.03
C VAL A 271 -24.73 -16.08 -1.12
N VAL A 272 -25.68 -15.60 -0.31
CA VAL A 272 -25.43 -14.49 0.65
C VAL A 272 -24.43 -14.90 1.74
N ARG A 273 -24.47 -16.15 2.19
CA ARG A 273 -23.51 -16.70 3.16
C ARG A 273 -22.13 -16.84 2.55
N GLY A 274 -22.01 -17.28 1.30
CA GLY A 274 -20.73 -17.37 0.57
C GLY A 274 -20.05 -16.01 0.38
N TYR A 275 -20.81 -14.90 0.44
CA TYR A 275 -20.31 -13.54 0.20
C TYR A 275 -19.99 -12.74 1.47
N ARG A 276 -20.42 -13.19 2.65
CA ARG A 276 -19.96 -12.63 3.91
C ARG A 276 -18.61 -13.25 4.23
N GLU A 277 -17.55 -12.48 4.13
CA GLU A 277 -16.29 -12.79 4.79
C GLU A 277 -16.62 -13.13 6.24
N ALA A 278 -16.44 -14.39 6.62
CA ALA A 278 -16.71 -14.82 7.98
C ALA A 278 -15.62 -14.20 8.88
N ASP A 279 -15.99 -13.23 9.68
CA ASP A 279 -15.13 -12.71 10.75
C ASP A 279 -15.05 -13.78 11.84
N LEU A 280 -13.87 -14.39 11.99
CA LEU A 280 -13.64 -15.47 12.94
C LEU A 280 -14.02 -15.07 14.37
N SER A 281 -13.77 -13.85 14.77
CA SER A 281 -14.08 -13.38 16.12
C SER A 281 -15.59 -13.28 16.34
N ALA A 282 -16.33 -12.80 15.34
CA ALA A 282 -17.79 -12.74 15.36
C ALA A 282 -18.42 -14.16 15.35
N GLU A 283 -17.85 -15.09 14.57
CA GLU A 283 -18.31 -16.48 14.54
C GLU A 283 -18.07 -17.22 15.86
N LEU A 284 -16.92 -17.03 16.50
CA LEU A 284 -16.63 -17.58 17.82
C LEU A 284 -17.59 -17.05 18.89
N ALA A 285 -17.81 -15.74 18.92
CA ALA A 285 -18.76 -15.14 19.85
C ALA A 285 -20.20 -15.61 19.60
N GLY A 286 -20.60 -15.70 18.33
CA GLY A 286 -21.90 -16.24 17.92
C GLY A 286 -22.09 -17.71 18.30
N ALA A 287 -21.09 -18.54 18.08
CA ALA A 287 -21.09 -19.96 18.47
C ALA A 287 -21.27 -20.13 19.96
N GLN A 288 -20.52 -19.38 20.78
CA GLN A 288 -20.66 -19.40 22.24
C GLN A 288 -22.08 -19.03 22.69
N GLY A 289 -22.64 -17.92 22.12
CA GLY A 289 -23.98 -17.46 22.45
C GLY A 289 -25.06 -18.48 22.12
N VAL A 290 -25.01 -19.08 20.94
CA VAL A 290 -25.99 -20.07 20.46
C VAL A 290 -25.90 -21.38 21.24
N LEU A 291 -24.70 -21.90 21.49
CA LEU A 291 -24.50 -23.13 22.26
C LEU A 291 -24.94 -22.94 23.72
N THR A 292 -24.60 -21.81 24.33
CA THR A 292 -25.05 -21.47 25.70
C THR A 292 -26.59 -21.36 25.78
N ALA A 293 -27.24 -20.75 24.79
CA ALA A 293 -28.68 -20.65 24.71
C ALA A 293 -29.36 -22.03 24.52
N ALA A 294 -28.67 -22.99 23.92
CA ALA A 294 -29.08 -24.37 23.79
C ALA A 294 -28.80 -25.23 25.03
N GLY A 295 -28.23 -24.66 26.09
CA GLY A 295 -27.90 -25.37 27.35
C GLY A 295 -26.55 -26.11 27.29
N ILE A 296 -25.72 -25.86 26.27
CA ILE A 296 -24.41 -26.50 26.08
C ILE A 296 -23.33 -25.56 26.66
N SER A 297 -22.51 -26.03 27.59
CA SER A 297 -21.38 -25.27 28.12
C SER A 297 -20.29 -25.14 27.05
N CYS A 298 -20.01 -23.91 26.61
CA CYS A 298 -19.03 -23.62 25.57
C CYS A 298 -17.81 -22.90 26.14
N GLU A 299 -16.63 -23.50 25.97
CA GLU A 299 -15.34 -22.92 26.37
C GLU A 299 -14.57 -22.48 25.12
N LEU A 300 -14.19 -21.19 25.06
CA LEU A 300 -13.39 -20.63 24.01
C LEU A 300 -11.97 -20.36 24.51
N SER A 301 -10.96 -20.73 23.73
CA SER A 301 -9.55 -20.46 24.03
C SER A 301 -8.77 -20.04 22.80
N GLY A 302 -7.88 -19.04 22.94
CA GLY A 302 -7.03 -18.52 21.87
C GLY A 302 -7.40 -17.10 21.43
N ASP A 303 -6.53 -16.51 20.60
CA ASP A 303 -6.68 -15.15 20.09
C ASP A 303 -6.68 -15.16 18.56
N THR A 304 -7.56 -14.38 17.96
CA THR A 304 -7.69 -14.23 16.49
C THR A 304 -6.84 -13.10 15.94
N ALA A 305 -6.19 -12.31 16.83
CA ALA A 305 -5.40 -11.15 16.42
C ALA A 305 -4.21 -11.55 15.55
N GLY A 306 -4.00 -10.78 14.46
CA GLY A 306 -2.86 -10.96 13.56
C GLY A 306 -2.99 -12.06 12.52
N LEU A 307 -4.11 -12.79 12.45
CA LEU A 307 -4.38 -13.74 11.38
C LEU A 307 -4.76 -13.01 10.08
N PRO A 308 -4.28 -13.48 8.91
CA PRO A 308 -4.73 -12.98 7.61
C PRO A 308 -6.24 -13.11 7.42
N ALA A 309 -6.88 -12.17 6.72
CA ALA A 309 -8.33 -12.15 6.52
C ALA A 309 -8.87 -13.42 5.85
N GLU A 310 -8.15 -13.95 4.85
CA GLU A 310 -8.49 -15.18 4.15
C GLU A 310 -8.51 -16.41 5.11
N VAL A 311 -7.53 -16.48 6.03
CA VAL A 311 -7.44 -17.52 7.05
C VAL A 311 -8.57 -17.39 8.07
N GLN A 312 -8.85 -16.16 8.54
CA GLN A 312 -9.97 -15.90 9.45
C GLN A 312 -11.31 -16.32 8.84
N SER A 313 -11.53 -15.99 7.56
CA SER A 313 -12.74 -16.36 6.83
C SER A 313 -12.89 -17.88 6.71
N ALA A 314 -11.83 -18.60 6.33
CA ALA A 314 -11.86 -20.06 6.20
C ALA A 314 -12.14 -20.75 7.55
N LEU A 315 -11.48 -20.31 8.63
CA LEU A 315 -11.69 -20.86 9.97
C LEU A 315 -13.06 -20.48 10.56
N GLY A 316 -13.58 -19.29 10.26
CA GLY A 316 -14.93 -18.88 10.65
C GLY A 316 -16.01 -19.82 10.09
N TRP A 317 -15.84 -20.30 8.84
CA TRP A 317 -16.71 -21.32 8.26
C TRP A 317 -16.64 -22.65 9.02
N VAL A 318 -15.46 -23.05 9.47
CA VAL A 318 -15.30 -24.28 10.26
C VAL A 318 -16.05 -24.16 11.58
N VAL A 319 -15.91 -23.02 12.29
CA VAL A 319 -16.64 -22.76 13.55
C VAL A 319 -18.16 -22.84 13.34
N ARG A 320 -18.66 -22.18 12.30
CA ARG A 320 -20.10 -22.15 11.99
C ARG A 320 -20.66 -23.52 11.71
N GLU A 321 -20.01 -24.29 10.84
CA GLU A 321 -20.46 -25.64 10.47
C GLU A 321 -20.33 -26.60 11.63
N ALA A 322 -19.23 -26.54 12.41
CA ALA A 322 -19.06 -27.37 13.60
C ALA A 322 -20.13 -27.05 14.64
N THR A 323 -20.46 -25.77 14.90
CA THR A 323 -21.55 -25.37 15.81
C THR A 323 -22.90 -25.90 15.34
N THR A 324 -23.18 -25.81 14.03
CA THR A 324 -24.39 -26.37 13.44
C THR A 324 -24.48 -27.88 13.63
N ASN A 325 -23.35 -28.59 13.46
CA ASN A 325 -23.28 -30.02 13.64
C ASN A 325 -23.48 -30.46 15.10
N VAL A 326 -22.91 -29.72 16.06
CA VAL A 326 -23.13 -29.93 17.49
C VAL A 326 -24.62 -29.81 17.85
N LEU A 327 -25.29 -28.78 17.36
CA LEU A 327 -26.72 -28.54 17.60
C LEU A 327 -27.64 -29.58 16.92
N ARG A 328 -27.22 -30.11 15.77
CA ARG A 328 -28.06 -30.99 14.92
C ARG A 328 -27.90 -32.45 15.27
N HIS A 329 -26.73 -32.86 15.70
CA HIS A 329 -26.36 -34.29 15.79
C HIS A 329 -25.95 -34.78 17.18
N GLY A 330 -25.92 -33.87 18.19
CA GLY A 330 -25.43 -34.21 19.50
C GLY A 330 -26.40 -33.95 20.63
N ASP A 331 -26.43 -34.83 21.62
CA ASP A 331 -26.91 -34.56 22.98
C ASP A 331 -25.73 -34.01 23.79
N ALA A 332 -25.00 -33.02 23.20
CA ALA A 332 -23.81 -32.47 23.81
C ALA A 332 -24.16 -31.63 25.04
N SER A 333 -23.43 -31.85 26.11
CA SER A 333 -23.47 -31.00 27.32
C SER A 333 -22.33 -30.00 27.36
N ARG A 334 -21.21 -30.30 26.65
CA ARG A 334 -20.01 -29.46 26.56
C ARG A 334 -19.48 -29.39 25.16
N CYS A 335 -19.00 -28.21 24.82
CA CYS A 335 -18.26 -27.95 23.59
C CYS A 335 -17.05 -27.07 23.92
N SER A 336 -15.88 -27.39 23.35
CA SER A 336 -14.68 -26.55 23.46
C SER A 336 -14.21 -26.14 22.07
N VAL A 337 -13.84 -24.87 21.93
CA VAL A 337 -13.25 -24.32 20.70
C VAL A 337 -11.89 -23.71 21.06
N GLY A 338 -10.85 -24.26 20.50
CA GLY A 338 -9.47 -23.83 20.74
C GLY A 338 -8.77 -23.37 19.48
N LEU A 339 -8.18 -22.18 19.51
CA LEU A 339 -7.35 -21.63 18.45
C LEU A 339 -5.90 -21.54 18.93
N ARG A 340 -4.97 -22.12 18.20
CA ARG A 340 -3.54 -22.09 18.53
C ARG A 340 -2.69 -21.79 17.31
N VAL A 341 -1.71 -20.94 17.47
CA VAL A 341 -0.68 -20.69 16.45
C VAL A 341 0.60 -21.41 16.89
N ARG A 342 1.09 -22.35 16.07
CA ARG A 342 2.33 -23.09 16.30
C ARG A 342 3.09 -23.27 14.99
N GLU A 343 4.40 -23.08 15.02
CA GLU A 343 5.34 -23.40 13.91
C GLU A 343 4.91 -22.86 12.54
N GLY A 344 4.34 -21.64 12.50
CA GLY A 344 3.87 -21.05 11.24
C GLY A 344 2.54 -21.59 10.72
N GLN A 345 1.78 -22.32 11.56
CA GLN A 345 0.43 -22.76 11.27
C GLN A 345 -0.55 -22.27 12.34
N VAL A 346 -1.79 -22.01 11.92
CA VAL A 346 -2.91 -21.85 12.84
C VAL A 346 -3.72 -23.14 12.86
N VAL A 347 -4.04 -23.61 14.04
CA VAL A 347 -4.85 -24.82 14.27
C VAL A 347 -6.08 -24.43 15.06
N LEU A 348 -7.25 -24.65 14.48
CA LEU A 348 -8.56 -24.54 15.12
C LEU A 348 -9.05 -25.95 15.48
N THR A 349 -9.40 -26.17 16.73
CA THR A 349 -9.96 -27.43 17.23
C THR A 349 -11.34 -27.15 17.80
N VAL A 350 -12.34 -27.89 17.35
CA VAL A 350 -13.68 -27.91 17.93
C VAL A 350 -13.95 -29.33 18.44
N GLU A 351 -14.29 -29.47 19.72
CA GLU A 351 -14.54 -30.75 20.35
C GLU A 351 -15.81 -30.67 21.18
N ASN A 352 -16.69 -31.68 21.03
CA ASN A 352 -17.91 -31.81 21.81
C ASN A 352 -18.10 -33.21 22.35
N ASP A 353 -18.79 -33.34 23.46
CA ASP A 353 -19.32 -34.61 24.01
C ASP A 353 -20.71 -34.95 23.41
N GLY A 354 -21.30 -36.04 23.81
CA GLY A 354 -22.70 -36.38 23.49
C GLY A 354 -22.92 -36.99 22.08
N VAL A 355 -21.88 -37.51 21.45
CA VAL A 355 -22.06 -38.32 20.21
C VAL A 355 -22.35 -39.75 20.60
N ALA A 356 -23.62 -40.13 20.65
CA ALA A 356 -24.00 -41.53 20.86
C ALA A 356 -23.37 -42.41 19.76
N VAL A 357 -22.45 -43.29 20.17
CA VAL A 357 -22.01 -44.40 19.33
C VAL A 357 -23.22 -45.32 19.12
N ARG A 358 -24.04 -45.03 18.12
CA ARG A 358 -25.04 -46.01 17.66
C ARG A 358 -24.30 -47.27 17.21
N GLY A 359 -24.51 -48.32 18.01
CA GLY A 359 -23.85 -49.61 17.87
C GLY A 359 -23.88 -50.08 16.42
N SER A 360 -22.76 -50.59 15.99
CA SER A 360 -22.53 -51.27 14.74
C SER A 360 -23.41 -52.56 14.67
N GLY A 361 -24.65 -52.42 14.19
CA GLY A 361 -25.43 -53.55 13.69
C GLY A 361 -25.00 -53.78 12.24
N PRO A 362 -24.69 -55.05 11.83
CA PRO A 362 -24.35 -55.33 10.45
C PRO A 362 -25.62 -55.27 9.60
N GLY A 363 -25.82 -54.23 8.79
CA GLY A 363 -26.90 -54.25 7.81
C GLY A 363 -27.62 -52.96 7.50
N GLN A 364 -27.05 -51.76 7.73
CA GLN A 364 -27.67 -50.54 7.21
C GLN A 364 -26.68 -49.74 6.37
N GLU A 365 -26.91 -49.79 5.06
CA GLU A 365 -26.21 -48.97 4.07
C GLU A 365 -26.27 -47.48 4.44
N ARG A 366 -25.09 -46.81 4.39
CA ARG A 366 -24.93 -45.36 4.63
C ARG A 366 -25.62 -44.59 3.51
N GLY A 367 -26.90 -44.45 3.59
CA GLY A 367 -27.66 -43.52 2.77
C GLY A 367 -28.00 -42.26 3.60
N GLY A 368 -27.40 -41.14 3.33
CA GLY A 368 -28.03 -39.88 3.69
C GLY A 368 -27.18 -38.81 4.34
N SER A 369 -26.93 -37.77 3.64
CA SER A 369 -26.85 -36.32 3.97
C SER A 369 -25.85 -35.78 5.00
N GLY A 370 -25.02 -36.56 5.66
CA GLY A 370 -23.99 -36.05 6.60
C GLY A 370 -22.66 -35.66 5.94
N GLY A 371 -22.46 -35.93 4.67
CA GLY A 371 -21.17 -35.76 3.99
C GLY A 371 -20.92 -34.40 3.32
N SER A 372 -21.96 -33.64 3.04
CA SER A 372 -21.82 -32.42 2.21
C SER A 372 -21.18 -31.25 2.96
N GLY A 373 -21.44 -31.08 4.25
CA GLY A 373 -20.88 -29.99 5.04
C GLY A 373 -19.37 -30.09 5.23
N LEU A 374 -18.87 -31.26 5.66
CA LEU A 374 -17.43 -31.48 5.82
C LEU A 374 -16.66 -31.52 4.49
N ALA A 375 -17.30 -31.96 3.39
CA ALA A 375 -16.72 -31.90 2.05
C ALA A 375 -16.55 -30.45 1.60
N GLY A 376 -17.57 -29.61 1.75
CA GLY A 376 -17.50 -28.19 1.44
C GLY A 376 -16.48 -27.41 2.30
N LEU A 377 -16.27 -27.82 3.57
CA LEU A 377 -15.22 -27.23 4.40
C LEU A 377 -13.82 -27.59 3.89
N ARG A 378 -13.58 -28.82 3.42
CA ARG A 378 -12.30 -29.23 2.84
C ARG A 378 -11.97 -28.44 1.58
N GLU A 379 -12.93 -28.21 0.70
CA GLU A 379 -12.75 -27.38 -0.50
C GLU A 379 -12.39 -25.95 -0.16
N ARG A 380 -13.03 -25.35 0.84
CA ARG A 380 -12.75 -23.97 1.28
C ARG A 380 -11.38 -23.84 1.93
N LEU A 381 -10.99 -24.80 2.78
CA LEU A 381 -9.67 -24.80 3.39
C LEU A 381 -8.54 -25.03 2.38
N ALA A 382 -8.80 -25.79 1.31
CA ALA A 382 -7.83 -26.01 0.24
C ALA A 382 -7.42 -24.70 -0.47
N VAL A 383 -8.28 -23.69 -0.52
CA VAL A 383 -7.97 -22.35 -1.10
C VAL A 383 -6.86 -21.63 -0.33
N VAL A 384 -6.74 -21.91 0.98
CA VAL A 384 -5.72 -21.36 1.88
C VAL A 384 -4.65 -22.39 2.26
N ASP A 385 -4.47 -23.42 1.45
CA ASP A 385 -3.54 -24.55 1.69
C ASP A 385 -3.78 -25.26 3.03
N GLY A 386 -5.02 -25.19 3.54
CA GLY A 386 -5.42 -25.76 4.80
C GLY A 386 -5.92 -27.20 4.69
N ALA A 387 -5.91 -27.93 5.81
CA ALA A 387 -6.41 -29.30 5.95
C ALA A 387 -7.51 -29.39 7.00
N LEU A 388 -8.44 -30.33 6.84
CA LEU A 388 -9.53 -30.64 7.78
C LEU A 388 -9.53 -32.11 8.15
N GLU A 389 -9.40 -32.37 9.45
CA GLU A 389 -9.60 -33.69 10.05
C GLU A 389 -10.86 -33.68 10.91
N ALA A 390 -11.68 -34.73 10.82
CA ALA A 390 -12.87 -34.83 11.63
C ALA A 390 -13.11 -36.32 11.97
N GLY A 391 -13.37 -36.58 13.24
CA GLY A 391 -13.55 -37.93 13.71
C GLY A 391 -13.94 -38.05 15.19
N PRO A 392 -14.19 -39.27 15.69
CA PRO A 392 -14.51 -39.49 17.09
C PRO A 392 -13.33 -39.10 18.01
N ALA A 393 -13.64 -38.52 19.15
CA ALA A 393 -12.71 -38.14 20.19
C ALA A 393 -13.09 -38.85 21.50
N GLY A 394 -12.52 -40.02 21.72
CA GLY A 394 -12.91 -40.85 22.85
C GLY A 394 -14.25 -41.59 22.63
N PRO A 395 -14.86 -42.18 23.69
CA PRO A 395 -16.06 -43.00 23.58
C PRO A 395 -17.33 -42.22 23.21
N ASP A 396 -17.46 -40.95 23.63
CA ASP A 396 -18.69 -40.16 23.49
C ASP A 396 -18.45 -38.79 22.87
N GLY A 397 -17.27 -38.53 22.31
CA GLY A 397 -16.90 -37.24 21.74
C GLY A 397 -16.68 -37.22 20.24
N PHE A 398 -16.76 -36.04 19.65
CA PHE A 398 -16.40 -35.76 18.28
C PHE A 398 -15.45 -34.55 18.21
N ARG A 399 -14.43 -34.64 17.34
CA ARG A 399 -13.43 -33.62 17.18
C ARG A 399 -13.30 -33.24 15.71
N VAL A 400 -13.26 -31.93 15.46
CA VAL A 400 -12.92 -31.31 14.17
C VAL A 400 -11.65 -30.51 14.38
N VAL A 401 -10.64 -30.74 13.54
CA VAL A 401 -9.38 -30.02 13.54
C VAL A 401 -9.16 -29.43 12.16
N ALA A 402 -9.01 -28.11 12.09
CA ALA A 402 -8.64 -27.41 10.89
C ALA A 402 -7.25 -26.80 11.08
N SER A 403 -6.33 -27.05 10.17
CA SER A 403 -4.98 -26.50 10.17
C SER A 403 -4.75 -25.69 8.90
N VAL A 404 -4.22 -24.46 9.05
CA VAL A 404 -3.91 -23.57 7.92
C VAL A 404 -2.50 -23.01 8.10
N PRO A 405 -1.61 -23.14 7.08
CA PRO A 405 -0.28 -22.57 7.15
C PRO A 405 -0.35 -21.02 7.14
N LEU A 406 0.39 -20.38 8.04
CA LEU A 406 0.60 -18.94 8.07
C LEU A 406 1.83 -18.55 7.25
N SER A 407 2.06 -19.21 6.12
CA SER A 407 3.21 -18.92 5.25
C SER A 407 3.15 -17.45 4.84
N GLY A 408 4.11 -16.66 5.34
CA GLY A 408 4.41 -15.37 4.76
C GLY A 408 4.70 -15.60 3.28
N ARG A 409 3.91 -15.01 2.42
CA ARG A 409 4.20 -14.83 0.99
C ARG A 409 5.35 -13.85 0.85
N THR A 410 6.56 -14.24 1.28
CA THR A 410 7.81 -13.66 0.81
C THR A 410 8.09 -14.29 -0.54
N ALA A 411 7.97 -13.46 -1.56
CA ALA A 411 8.33 -13.76 -2.92
C ALA A 411 9.76 -14.34 -2.99
N ASP A 412 9.90 -15.66 -3.12
CA ASP A 412 11.05 -16.26 -3.75
C ASP A 412 10.86 -16.20 -5.26
N ALA A 413 11.12 -15.01 -5.83
CA ALA A 413 11.54 -14.90 -7.20
C ALA A 413 12.94 -15.49 -7.29
N LYS A 414 13.04 -16.78 -7.52
CA LYS A 414 14.25 -17.44 -8.02
C LYS A 414 14.68 -16.71 -9.28
N VAL A 415 15.70 -15.86 -9.15
CA VAL A 415 16.56 -15.45 -10.25
C VAL A 415 17.23 -16.72 -10.74
N SER A 416 16.70 -17.29 -11.83
CA SER A 416 17.36 -18.31 -12.63
C SER A 416 18.55 -17.65 -13.30
N GLY A 417 19.77 -17.96 -12.85
CA GLY A 417 21.00 -17.57 -13.50
C GLY A 417 21.05 -18.13 -14.91
N VAL A 418 21.30 -17.26 -15.84
CA VAL A 418 21.83 -17.63 -17.15
C VAL A 418 23.34 -17.46 -17.10
N THR A 419 24.06 -18.57 -16.93
CA THR A 419 25.44 -18.73 -17.36
C THR A 419 25.42 -19.22 -18.80
N SER A 420 25.87 -18.42 -19.67
CA SER A 420 26.76 -18.74 -20.81
C SER A 420 27.02 -17.49 -21.63
#